data_0768a527ce9bc19162746a25ca5a7167
#
_entry.id   0768a527ce9bc19162746a25ca5a7167
#
_cell.length_a   1.000
_cell.length_b   1.000
_cell.length_c   1.000
_cell.angle_alpha   90.00
_cell.angle_beta   90.00
_cell.angle_gamma   90.00
#
_symmetry.space_group_name_H-M   'P 1'
#
loop_
_entity.id
_entity.type
_entity.pdbx_description
1 polymer ?
#
loop_
_entity_poly.entity_id
_entity_poly.type
_entity_poly.pdbx_seq_one_letter_code
_entity_poly.pdbx_strand_id
1 'polypeptide(L)' 'MAYTFTAVYQKAAEGGYIGFVEELPGANTQGETLEKVRDNLQEAIALVLEGNRILAEEPLRGQKAIREPLLLLAT' A
#
# COMPACT_ATOMS: atom_id res chain seq x y z
N MET A 1 17.15 -0.59 11.18
CA MET A 1 15.89 0.16 11.14
C MET A 1 14.93 -0.47 10.12
N ALA A 2 13.67 -0.62 10.46
CA ALA A 2 12.71 -1.22 9.56
C ALA A 2 12.32 -0.24 8.45
N TYR A 3 12.06 -0.80 7.26
CA TYR A 3 11.58 -0.02 6.13
C TYR A 3 10.13 0.45 6.36
N THR A 4 9.83 1.69 5.99
CA THR A 4 8.49 2.26 6.08
C THR A 4 8.05 2.77 4.72
N PHE A 5 6.73 2.88 4.54
CA PHE A 5 6.18 3.47 3.32
C PHE A 5 6.24 5.00 3.39
N THR A 6 6.36 5.61 2.23
CA THR A 6 6.33 7.06 2.09
C THR A 6 5.00 7.48 1.46
N ALA A 7 4.19 8.19 2.21
CA ALA A 7 2.94 8.73 1.70
C ALA A 7 3.16 10.12 1.11
N VAL A 8 2.61 10.35 -0.06
CA VAL A 8 2.68 11.66 -0.73
C VAL A 8 1.27 12.19 -0.89
N TYR A 9 1.06 13.43 -0.49
CA TYR A 9 -0.25 14.08 -0.57
C TYR A 9 -0.13 15.33 -1.43
N GLN A 10 -1.07 15.50 -2.35
CA GLN A 10 -1.10 16.65 -3.24
C GLN A 10 -2.49 17.25 -3.28
N LYS A 11 -2.54 18.57 -3.39
CA LYS A 11 -3.81 19.27 -3.58
C LYS A 11 -4.29 19.02 -5.01
N ALA A 12 -5.53 18.61 -5.16
CA ALA A 12 -6.12 18.38 -6.47
C ALA A 12 -6.61 19.70 -7.06
N ALA A 13 -6.48 19.84 -8.38
CA ALA A 13 -6.90 21.05 -9.07
C ALA A 13 -8.41 21.32 -8.94
N GLU A 14 -9.20 20.27 -8.81
CA GLU A 14 -10.66 20.34 -8.72
C GLU A 14 -11.17 20.47 -7.29
N GLY A 15 -10.28 20.59 -6.34
CA GLY A 15 -10.60 20.61 -4.91
C GLY A 15 -10.26 19.27 -4.27
N GLY A 16 -10.07 19.30 -2.95
CA GLY A 16 -9.67 18.11 -2.21
C GLY A 16 -8.21 17.75 -2.40
N TYR A 17 -7.88 16.52 -2.08
CA TYR A 17 -6.51 16.02 -2.08
C TYR A 17 -6.44 14.63 -2.71
N ILE A 18 -5.29 14.31 -3.25
CA ILE A 18 -4.96 12.96 -3.67
C ILE A 18 -3.79 12.48 -2.83
N GLY A 19 -3.70 11.18 -2.63
CA GLY A 19 -2.60 10.58 -1.88
C GLY A 19 -2.17 9.28 -2.53
N PHE A 20 -0.89 9.00 -2.43
CA PHE A 20 -0.35 7.74 -2.92
C PHE A 20 0.89 7.34 -2.12
N VAL A 21 1.30 6.09 -2.27
CA VAL A 21 2.49 5.57 -1.63
C VAL A 21 3.57 5.37 -2.69
N GLU A 22 4.72 6.02 -2.50
CA GLU A 22 5.82 5.96 -3.47
C GLU A 22 6.28 4.53 -3.76
N GLU A 23 6.40 3.71 -2.72
CA GLU A 23 6.97 2.38 -2.82
C GLU A 23 5.96 1.29 -3.17
N LEU A 24 4.69 1.63 -3.27
CA LEU A 24 3.64 0.63 -3.43
C LEU A 24 2.66 1.05 -4.54
N PRO A 25 2.97 0.74 -5.79
CA PRO A 25 2.07 1.07 -6.91
C PRO A 25 0.67 0.50 -6.69
N GLY A 26 -0.34 1.28 -7.01
CA GLY A 26 -1.72 0.91 -6.80
C GLY A 26 -2.31 1.42 -5.49
N ALA A 27 -1.48 1.76 -4.51
CA ALA A 27 -1.96 2.33 -3.25
C ALA A 27 -2.13 3.84 -3.44
N ASN A 28 -3.33 4.24 -3.85
CA ASN A 28 -3.66 5.65 -4.07
C ASN A 28 -5.12 5.89 -3.67
N THR A 29 -5.44 7.14 -3.38
CA THR A 29 -6.77 7.53 -2.97
C THR A 29 -6.99 9.03 -3.18
N GLN A 30 -8.23 9.47 -2.97
CA GLN A 30 -8.58 10.89 -3.01
C GLN A 30 -9.64 11.15 -1.96
N GLY A 31 -9.78 12.40 -1.57
CA GLY A 31 -10.76 12.81 -0.59
C GLY A 31 -10.82 14.33 -0.47
N GLU A 32 -11.85 14.82 0.20
CA GLU A 32 -12.08 16.26 0.34
C GLU A 32 -11.09 16.94 1.27
N THR A 33 -10.61 16.21 2.28
CA THR A 33 -9.69 16.75 3.27
C THR A 33 -8.43 15.89 3.36
N LEU A 34 -7.35 16.48 3.82
CA LEU A 34 -6.11 15.76 4.03
C LEU A 34 -6.27 14.63 5.05
N GLU A 35 -7.04 14.87 6.09
CA GLU A 35 -7.33 13.85 7.11
C GLU A 35 -8.03 12.64 6.50
N LYS A 36 -9.04 12.86 5.66
CA LYS A 36 -9.74 11.78 4.97
C LYS A 36 -8.81 10.99 4.07
N VAL A 37 -7.94 11.68 3.36
CA VAL A 37 -6.99 11.01 2.46
C VAL A 37 -6.02 10.15 3.27
N ARG A 38 -5.56 10.63 4.41
CA ARG A 38 -4.70 9.84 5.30
C ARG A 38 -5.37 8.55 5.73
N ASP A 39 -6.63 8.64 6.16
CA ASP A 39 -7.40 7.47 6.60
C ASP A 39 -7.64 6.51 5.43
N ASN A 40 -8.07 7.05 4.30
CA ASN A 40 -8.36 6.25 3.10
C ASN A 40 -7.10 5.56 2.56
N LEU A 41 -5.94 6.21 2.69
CA LEU A 41 -4.69 5.64 2.22
C LEU A 41 -4.29 4.41 3.03
N GLN A 42 -4.58 4.40 4.33
CA GLN A 42 -4.34 3.22 5.17
C GLN A 42 -5.12 2.01 4.62
N GLU A 43 -6.39 2.21 4.27
CA GLU A 43 -7.20 1.16 3.67
C GLU A 43 -6.67 0.73 2.31
N ALA A 44 -6.27 1.70 1.49
CA ALA A 44 -5.74 1.41 0.17
C ALA A 44 -4.48 0.55 0.24
N ILE A 45 -3.59 0.85 1.19
CA ILE A 45 -2.39 0.04 1.42
C ILE A 45 -2.77 -1.39 1.80
N ALA A 46 -3.68 -1.54 2.75
CA ALA A 46 -4.11 -2.85 3.21
C ALA A 46 -4.71 -3.68 2.07
N LEU A 47 -5.52 -3.06 1.22
CA LEU A 47 -6.13 -3.74 0.08
C LEU A 47 -5.11 -4.17 -0.97
N VAL A 48 -4.12 -3.31 -1.26
CA VAL A 48 -3.08 -3.65 -2.23
C VAL A 48 -2.23 -4.80 -1.72
N LEU A 49 -1.83 -4.75 -0.44
CA LEU A 49 -1.01 -5.82 0.15
C LEU A 49 -1.77 -7.15 0.19
N GLU A 50 -3.05 -7.11 0.54
CA GLU A 50 -3.87 -8.32 0.54
C GLU A 50 -4.05 -8.89 -0.87
N GLY A 51 -4.30 -8.02 -1.85
CA GLY A 51 -4.41 -8.42 -3.24
C GLY A 51 -3.13 -9.05 -3.76
N ASN A 52 -1.99 -8.45 -3.45
CA ASN A 52 -0.70 -8.99 -3.84
C ASN A 52 -0.45 -10.36 -3.20
N ARG A 53 -0.86 -10.53 -1.95
CA ARG A 53 -0.71 -11.80 -1.25
C ARG A 53 -1.54 -12.89 -1.91
N ILE A 54 -2.78 -12.59 -2.25
CA ILE A 54 -3.67 -13.54 -2.94
C ILE A 54 -3.08 -13.94 -4.28
N LEU A 55 -2.60 -12.97 -5.06
CA LEU A 55 -1.99 -13.24 -6.36
C LEU A 55 -0.73 -14.10 -6.24
N ALA A 56 0.05 -13.89 -5.18
CA ALA A 56 1.26 -14.67 -4.94
C ALA A 56 0.96 -16.09 -4.52
N GLU A 57 -0.17 -16.33 -3.85
CA GLU A 57 -0.56 -17.66 -3.40
C GLU A 57 -1.10 -18.54 -4.52
N GLU A 58 -1.70 -17.94 -5.54
CA GLU A 58 -2.35 -18.67 -6.63
C GLU A 58 -1.44 -19.70 -7.31
N PRO A 59 -0.23 -19.33 -7.79
CA PRO A 59 0.66 -20.30 -8.42
C PRO A 59 1.24 -21.33 -7.45
N LEU A 60 1.11 -21.11 -6.14
CA LEU A 60 1.63 -22.04 -5.13
C LEU A 60 0.59 -23.05 -4.68
N ARG A 61 -0.64 -22.92 -5.15
CA ARG A 61 -1.73 -23.82 -4.77
C ARG A 61 -1.37 -25.26 -5.14
N GLY A 62 -1.43 -26.15 -4.17
CA GLY A 62 -1.07 -27.54 -4.37
C GLY A 62 0.43 -27.81 -4.41
N GLN A 63 1.25 -26.77 -4.28
CA GLN A 63 2.70 -26.89 -4.28
C GLN A 63 3.23 -26.84 -2.85
N LYS A 64 4.37 -27.49 -2.64
CA LYS A 64 5.07 -27.38 -1.37
C LYS A 64 5.90 -26.09 -1.41
N ALA A 65 5.70 -25.23 -0.43
CA ALA A 65 6.42 -23.97 -0.35
C ALA A 65 6.80 -23.68 1.10
N ILE A 66 7.93 -23.03 1.28
CA ILE A 66 8.37 -22.56 2.59
C ILE A 66 8.04 -21.08 2.68
N ARG A 67 7.30 -20.71 3.71
CA ARG A 67 6.98 -19.28 3.99
C ARG A 67 7.58 -18.90 5.33
N GLU A 68 8.19 -17.77 5.37
CA GLU A 68 8.75 -17.24 6.60
C GLU A 68 8.69 -15.73 6.57
N PRO A 69 8.57 -15.08 7.75
CA PRO A 69 8.60 -13.62 7.80
C PRO A 69 9.93 -13.09 7.31
N LEU A 70 9.87 -11.98 6.58
CA LEU A 70 11.06 -11.30 6.10
C LEU A 70 10.95 -9.82 6.48
N LEU A 71 11.83 -9.38 7.35
CA LEU A 71 11.87 -7.98 7.74
C LEU A 71 12.93 -7.25 6.92
N LEU A 72 12.51 -6.23 6.19
CA LEU A 72 13.43 -5.42 5.40
C LEU A 72 14.05 -4.37 6.30
N LEU A 73 15.36 -4.42 6.43
CA LEU A 73 16.12 -3.45 7.22
C LEU A 73 16.74 -2.40 6.31
N ALA A 74 16.69 -1.12 6.73
CA ALA A 74 17.34 -0.03 6.04
C ALA A 74 18.85 -0.13 6.25
N THR A 75 19.61 0.12 5.20
CA THR A 75 21.08 0.12 5.23
C THR A 75 21.62 1.52 5.38
#